data_c1623adb5f2f72346f60d80a778c1b9b
#
_entry.id   c1623adb5f2f72346f60d80a778c1b9b
#
_cell.length_a   1.000
_cell.length_b   1.000
_cell.length_c   1.000
_cell.angle_alpha   90.00
_cell.angle_beta   90.00
_cell.angle_gamma   90.00
#
_symmetry.space_group_name_H-M   'P 1'
#
loop_
_entity.id
_entity.type
_entity.pdbx_description
1 polymer ?
#
loop_
_entity_poly.entity_id
_entity_poly.type
_entity_poly.pdbx_seq_one_letter_code
_entity_poly.pdbx_strand_id
1 'polypeptide(L)'
;MASQTGKQQRDVASVGKGVKILLIDHEDSFVHTLANYFRQTGATVSTVRTPVPEEVFDRLDPDLVVLSPGPGNPKDFDCKATIKKARARNLPIFGVCLGLQALAEAYGGELRHLALPMHGKPSRIRVLEPGLVFSGLGREVTVGRYHSIFADPSTLPRDFMITAESEDGTIMGIEHVKEPIAAVQFHPESIMTLGGDAGMRMIENVVAHLARRAKTKAA
;
A
#
# COMPACT_ATOMS: atom_id res chain seq x y z
N MET A 1 -29.77 -26.25 22.69
CA MET A 1 -28.37 -25.90 23.01
C MET A 1 -27.88 -25.01 21.91
N ALA A 2 -27.86 -23.69 22.11
CA ALA A 2 -27.43 -22.72 21.12
C ALA A 2 -25.92 -22.47 21.29
N SER A 3 -25.16 -22.80 20.26
CA SER A 3 -23.73 -22.55 20.18
C SER A 3 -23.49 -21.05 20.00
N GLN A 4 -23.02 -20.39 21.04
CA GLN A 4 -22.52 -19.02 20.96
C GLN A 4 -21.12 -19.04 20.32
N THR A 5 -21.03 -18.80 19.01
CA THR A 5 -19.79 -18.41 18.36
C THR A 5 -19.48 -16.97 18.74
N GLY A 6 -18.70 -16.78 19.80
CA GLY A 6 -18.15 -15.48 20.16
C GLY A 6 -17.22 -14.99 19.02
N LYS A 7 -17.69 -14.03 18.22
CA LYS A 7 -16.82 -13.19 17.41
C LYS A 7 -15.93 -12.43 18.38
N GLN A 8 -14.65 -12.81 18.48
CA GLN A 8 -13.64 -11.98 19.12
C GLN A 8 -13.61 -10.63 18.39
N GLN A 9 -14.16 -9.62 19.02
CA GLN A 9 -14.06 -8.22 18.58
C GLN A 9 -12.57 -7.86 18.64
N ARG A 10 -11.90 -7.81 17.48
CA ARG A 10 -10.51 -7.37 17.42
C ARG A 10 -10.48 -5.90 17.79
N ASP A 11 -9.60 -5.54 18.69
CA ASP A 11 -9.37 -4.14 19.05
C ASP A 11 -8.51 -3.47 17.94
N VAL A 12 -9.20 -3.10 16.85
CA VAL A 12 -8.63 -2.52 15.63
C VAL A 12 -7.85 -1.24 15.95
N ALA A 13 -8.34 -0.46 16.91
CA ALA A 13 -7.76 0.83 17.29
C ALA A 13 -6.42 0.73 18.04
N SER A 14 -5.88 -0.47 18.24
CA SER A 14 -4.64 -0.64 19.04
C SER A 14 -3.38 -0.91 18.22
N VAL A 15 -3.52 -1.44 16.99
CA VAL A 15 -2.36 -1.91 16.20
C VAL A 15 -1.42 -0.78 15.78
N GLY A 16 -1.97 0.41 15.54
CA GLY A 16 -1.25 1.61 15.13
C GLY A 16 -0.91 2.58 16.26
N LYS A 17 -1.22 2.24 17.52
CA LYS A 17 -0.96 3.13 18.63
C LYS A 17 0.53 3.50 18.75
N GLY A 18 0.82 4.80 18.69
CA GLY A 18 2.18 5.33 18.73
C GLY A 18 2.91 5.29 17.39
N VAL A 19 2.31 4.76 16.32
CA VAL A 19 2.87 4.78 14.96
C VAL A 19 2.59 6.12 14.30
N LYS A 20 3.62 6.76 13.73
CA LYS A 20 3.54 8.00 12.96
C LYS A 20 3.64 7.68 11.48
N ILE A 21 2.64 8.06 10.70
CA ILE A 21 2.57 7.80 9.26
C ILE A 21 2.65 9.13 8.51
N LEU A 22 3.58 9.21 7.55
CA LEU A 22 3.62 10.29 6.57
C LEU A 22 2.96 9.79 5.28
N LEU A 23 1.76 10.28 4.99
CA LEU A 23 1.05 9.98 3.75
C LEU A 23 1.33 11.10 2.74
N ILE A 24 1.90 10.70 1.60
CA ILE A 24 2.21 11.60 0.49
C ILE A 24 0.97 11.70 -0.39
N ASP A 25 0.45 12.91 -0.56
CA ASP A 25 -0.75 13.22 -1.33
C ASP A 25 -0.38 13.49 -2.80
N HIS A 26 -0.80 12.61 -3.71
CA HIS A 26 -0.64 12.73 -5.16
C HIS A 26 -1.94 13.21 -5.84
N GLU A 27 -2.74 14.03 -5.15
CA GLU A 27 -3.94 14.70 -5.70
C GLU A 27 -5.07 13.76 -6.14
N ASP A 28 -5.23 12.64 -5.44
CA ASP A 28 -6.31 11.69 -5.69
C ASP A 28 -7.48 11.87 -4.71
N SER A 29 -8.69 11.58 -5.18
CA SER A 29 -9.90 11.66 -4.35
C SER A 29 -9.93 10.66 -3.19
N PHE A 30 -9.19 9.55 -3.29
CA PHE A 30 -9.10 8.52 -2.25
C PHE A 30 -8.07 8.81 -1.16
N VAL A 31 -7.24 9.86 -1.29
CA VAL A 31 -6.19 10.19 -0.31
C VAL A 31 -6.75 10.32 1.11
N HIS A 32 -7.84 11.07 1.28
CA HIS A 32 -8.45 11.27 2.59
C HIS A 32 -9.09 10.00 3.15
N THR A 33 -9.68 9.17 2.30
CA THR A 33 -10.26 7.87 2.69
C THR A 33 -9.13 6.92 3.13
N LEU A 34 -8.04 6.84 2.38
CA LEU A 34 -6.87 6.05 2.74
C LEU A 34 -6.27 6.52 4.07
N ALA A 35 -6.10 7.84 4.25
CA ALA A 35 -5.64 8.41 5.52
C ALA A 35 -6.56 8.03 6.69
N ASN A 36 -7.88 8.01 6.46
CA ASN A 36 -8.84 7.62 7.48
C ASN A 36 -8.72 6.14 7.87
N TYR A 37 -8.50 5.24 6.89
CA TYR A 37 -8.25 3.83 7.17
C TYR A 37 -7.02 3.64 8.06
N PHE A 38 -5.93 4.35 7.79
CA PHE A 38 -4.76 4.33 8.67
C PHE A 38 -5.05 4.90 10.06
N ARG A 39 -5.83 6.00 10.18
CA ARG A 39 -6.22 6.56 11.49
C ARG A 39 -7.07 5.59 12.30
N GLN A 40 -7.92 4.80 11.67
CA GLN A 40 -8.74 3.79 12.34
C GLN A 40 -7.88 2.72 13.04
N THR A 41 -6.65 2.49 12.61
CA THR A 41 -5.70 1.60 13.33
C THR A 41 -5.18 2.20 14.64
N GLY A 42 -5.46 3.47 14.93
CA GLY A 42 -4.90 4.23 16.04
C GLY A 42 -3.60 4.95 15.72
N ALA A 43 -3.12 4.92 14.46
CA ALA A 43 -1.92 5.63 14.04
C ALA A 43 -2.17 7.15 13.88
N THR A 44 -1.12 7.92 14.11
CA THR A 44 -1.10 9.36 13.80
C THR A 44 -0.71 9.55 12.34
N VAL A 45 -1.58 10.15 11.53
CA VAL A 45 -1.37 10.33 10.09
C VAL A 45 -1.23 11.80 9.74
N SER A 46 -0.06 12.17 9.21
CA SER A 46 0.21 13.47 8.59
C SER A 46 0.15 13.32 7.08
N THR A 47 -0.71 14.11 6.42
CA THR A 47 -0.83 14.14 4.96
C THR A 47 -0.12 15.35 4.40
N VAL A 48 0.79 15.15 3.45
CA VAL A 48 1.59 16.21 2.84
C VAL A 48 1.58 16.04 1.33
N ARG A 49 1.22 17.10 0.63
CA ARG A 49 1.19 17.11 -0.84
C ARG A 49 2.60 17.14 -1.42
N THR A 50 2.81 16.43 -2.51
CA THR A 50 4.06 16.46 -3.29
C THR A 50 4.25 17.84 -3.97
N PRO A 51 5.49 18.33 -4.19
CA PRO A 51 6.77 17.72 -3.78
C PRO A 51 7.04 17.85 -2.28
N VAL A 52 7.59 16.81 -1.67
CA VAL A 52 7.84 16.77 -0.22
C VAL A 52 9.27 17.23 0.09
N PRO A 53 9.46 18.35 0.82
CA PRO A 53 10.77 18.79 1.29
C PRO A 53 11.40 17.80 2.28
N GLU A 54 12.74 17.76 2.35
CA GLU A 54 13.45 16.87 3.26
C GLU A 54 13.15 17.14 4.73
N GLU A 55 12.99 18.42 5.08
CA GLU A 55 12.68 18.87 6.45
C GLU A 55 11.36 18.30 6.99
N VAL A 56 10.45 17.89 6.10
CA VAL A 56 9.20 17.24 6.50
C VAL A 56 9.47 15.87 7.11
N PHE A 57 10.39 15.09 6.53
CA PHE A 57 10.77 13.80 7.07
C PHE A 57 11.45 13.94 8.42
N ASP A 58 12.35 14.92 8.57
CA ASP A 58 13.10 15.14 9.81
C ASP A 58 12.19 15.68 10.93
N ARG A 59 11.26 16.57 10.60
CA ARG A 59 10.30 17.15 11.56
C ARG A 59 9.26 16.14 12.03
N LEU A 60 8.71 15.34 11.12
CA LEU A 60 7.63 14.38 11.43
C LEU A 60 8.19 13.08 12.00
N ASP A 61 9.43 12.73 11.64
CA ASP A 61 10.09 11.48 12.04
C ASP A 61 9.11 10.29 11.92
N PRO A 62 8.65 9.96 10.70
CA PRO A 62 7.63 8.94 10.51
C PRO A 62 8.16 7.53 10.70
N ASP A 63 7.31 6.63 11.15
CA ASP A 63 7.57 5.19 11.22
C ASP A 63 7.21 4.46 9.92
N LEU A 64 6.43 5.12 9.05
CA LEU A 64 5.98 4.59 7.75
C LEU A 64 5.70 5.75 6.80
N VAL A 65 6.17 5.63 5.56
CA VAL A 65 5.79 6.50 4.45
C VAL A 65 4.77 5.77 3.59
N VAL A 66 3.65 6.44 3.29
CA VAL A 66 2.62 5.90 2.40
C VAL A 66 2.57 6.75 1.14
N LEU A 67 2.74 6.12 -0.02
CA LEU A 67 2.56 6.74 -1.32
C LEU A 67 1.10 6.52 -1.74
N SER A 68 0.32 7.59 -1.81
CA SER A 68 -1.11 7.53 -2.13
C SER A 68 -1.36 7.14 -3.59
N PRO A 69 -2.61 6.80 -3.93
CA PRO A 69 -3.08 6.88 -5.31
C PRO A 69 -2.84 8.28 -5.90
N GLY A 70 -2.86 8.37 -7.23
CA GLY A 70 -2.72 9.63 -7.96
C GLY A 70 -3.17 9.48 -9.41
N PRO A 71 -3.58 10.56 -10.08
CA PRO A 71 -3.83 10.57 -11.51
C PRO A 71 -2.51 10.56 -12.30
N GLY A 72 -2.56 10.24 -13.59
CA GLY A 72 -1.40 10.32 -14.50
C GLY A 72 -0.29 9.33 -14.17
N ASN A 73 0.95 9.78 -14.18
CA ASN A 73 2.14 8.96 -14.01
C ASN A 73 2.93 9.35 -12.75
N PRO A 74 3.72 8.42 -12.17
CA PRO A 74 4.56 8.72 -11.02
C PRO A 74 5.55 9.88 -11.23
N LYS A 75 5.96 10.12 -12.48
CA LYS A 75 6.86 11.22 -12.86
C LYS A 75 6.24 12.59 -12.66
N ASP A 76 4.92 12.71 -12.80
CA ASP A 76 4.17 13.95 -12.66
C ASP A 76 4.23 14.47 -11.20
N PHE A 77 4.53 13.58 -10.25
CA PHE A 77 4.57 13.85 -8.81
C PHE A 77 5.97 13.71 -8.18
N ASP A 78 7.02 13.59 -8.98
CA ASP A 78 8.40 13.39 -8.50
C ASP A 78 8.53 12.27 -7.45
N CYS A 79 7.75 11.19 -7.64
CA CYS A 79 7.71 10.06 -6.71
C CYS A 79 9.09 9.43 -6.48
N LYS A 80 9.94 9.38 -7.52
CA LYS A 80 11.30 8.82 -7.43
C LYS A 80 12.17 9.58 -6.41
N ALA A 81 12.08 10.91 -6.36
CA ALA A 81 12.81 11.70 -5.36
C ALA A 81 12.26 11.46 -3.95
N THR A 82 10.94 11.37 -3.80
CA THR A 82 10.32 11.06 -2.51
C THR A 82 10.73 9.67 -2.00
N ILE A 83 10.71 8.64 -2.86
CA ILE A 83 11.18 7.28 -2.54
C ILE A 83 12.66 7.30 -2.12
N LYS A 84 13.51 8.02 -2.87
CA LYS A 84 14.94 8.17 -2.54
C LYS A 84 15.15 8.78 -1.15
N LYS A 85 14.40 9.83 -0.80
CA LYS A 85 14.46 10.48 0.53
C LYS A 85 14.05 9.53 1.66
N ALA A 86 12.98 8.76 1.46
CA ALA A 86 12.52 7.76 2.43
C ALA A 86 13.55 6.63 2.60
N ARG A 87 14.08 6.08 1.51
CA ARG A 87 15.11 5.02 1.53
C ARG A 87 16.41 5.46 2.19
N ALA A 88 16.86 6.70 1.95
CA ALA A 88 18.07 7.26 2.59
C ALA A 88 17.95 7.30 4.12
N ARG A 89 16.72 7.31 4.65
CA ARG A 89 16.40 7.26 6.09
C ARG A 89 16.02 5.86 6.58
N ASN A 90 16.13 4.83 5.74
CA ASN A 90 15.68 3.47 6.01
C ASN A 90 14.21 3.40 6.48
N LEU A 91 13.36 4.30 5.98
CA LEU A 91 11.95 4.31 6.30
C LEU A 91 11.20 3.22 5.53
N PRO A 92 10.27 2.52 6.18
CA PRO A 92 9.35 1.64 5.49
C PRO A 92 8.48 2.42 4.50
N ILE A 93 8.13 1.79 3.37
CA ILE A 93 7.31 2.42 2.34
C ILE A 93 6.16 1.48 1.99
N PHE A 94 4.94 2.02 1.99
CA PHE A 94 3.76 1.35 1.43
C PHE A 94 3.20 2.14 0.27
N GLY A 95 3.00 1.50 -0.89
CA GLY A 95 2.46 2.13 -2.10
C GLY A 95 1.05 1.66 -2.43
N VAL A 96 0.16 2.58 -2.82
CA VAL A 96 -1.18 2.27 -3.30
C VAL A 96 -1.36 2.83 -4.71
N CYS A 97 -1.76 1.99 -5.66
CA CYS A 97 -2.03 2.30 -7.05
C CYS A 97 -0.83 3.00 -7.73
N LEU A 98 -0.85 4.32 -7.90
CA LEU A 98 0.29 5.10 -8.38
C LEU A 98 1.54 4.83 -7.53
N GLY A 99 1.39 4.61 -6.23
CA GLY A 99 2.49 4.28 -5.32
C GLY A 99 3.19 2.95 -5.66
N LEU A 100 2.46 1.91 -6.11
CA LEU A 100 3.06 0.67 -6.62
C LEU A 100 3.84 0.93 -7.91
N GLN A 101 3.25 1.68 -8.82
CA GLN A 101 3.86 2.03 -10.10
C GLN A 101 5.15 2.83 -9.88
N ALA A 102 5.13 3.78 -8.95
CA ALA A 102 6.29 4.57 -8.56
C ALA A 102 7.44 3.71 -8.02
N LEU A 103 7.11 2.73 -7.18
CA LEU A 103 8.10 1.79 -6.64
C LEU A 103 8.69 0.91 -7.75
N ALA A 104 7.86 0.36 -8.64
CA ALA A 104 8.36 -0.42 -9.77
C ALA A 104 9.34 0.39 -10.63
N GLU A 105 8.98 1.62 -11.04
CA GLU A 105 9.88 2.51 -11.82
C GLU A 105 11.14 2.94 -11.05
N ALA A 106 11.01 3.21 -9.75
CA ALA A 106 12.16 3.65 -8.93
C ALA A 106 13.27 2.59 -8.85
N TYR A 107 12.89 1.31 -8.99
CA TYR A 107 13.80 0.18 -8.99
C TYR A 107 14.16 -0.33 -10.40
N GLY A 108 13.71 0.35 -11.46
CA GLY A 108 14.09 0.06 -12.84
C GLY A 108 13.11 -0.78 -13.65
N GLY A 109 11.93 -1.05 -13.12
CA GLY A 109 10.82 -1.63 -13.86
C GLY A 109 10.16 -0.63 -14.81
N GLU A 110 9.37 -1.13 -15.73
CA GLU A 110 8.61 -0.32 -16.71
C GLU A 110 7.12 -0.36 -16.43
N LEU A 111 6.42 0.67 -16.89
CA LEU A 111 4.97 0.76 -16.82
C LEU A 111 4.35 0.56 -18.19
N ARG A 112 3.19 -0.08 -18.22
CA ARG A 112 2.36 -0.26 -19.44
C ARG A 112 0.93 0.21 -19.20
N HIS A 113 0.21 0.40 -20.31
CA HIS A 113 -1.22 0.69 -20.30
C HIS A 113 -2.05 -0.57 -20.47
N LEU A 114 -3.12 -0.68 -19.69
CA LEU A 114 -4.15 -1.68 -19.93
C LEU A 114 -4.87 -1.41 -21.27
N ALA A 115 -5.21 -2.47 -21.98
CA ALA A 115 -6.03 -2.35 -23.19
C ALA A 115 -7.40 -1.74 -22.90
N LEU A 116 -7.95 -2.03 -21.72
CA LEU A 116 -9.21 -1.46 -21.22
C LEU A 116 -8.98 -0.88 -19.83
N PRO A 117 -9.11 0.46 -19.65
CA PRO A 117 -9.00 1.09 -18.35
C PRO A 117 -10.01 0.55 -17.33
N MET A 118 -9.59 0.44 -16.09
CA MET A 118 -10.43 0.03 -14.98
C MET A 118 -10.83 1.25 -14.17
N HIS A 119 -12.15 1.50 -14.04
CA HIS A 119 -12.70 2.61 -13.28
C HIS A 119 -13.83 2.11 -12.38
N GLY A 120 -13.53 1.94 -11.08
CA GLY A 120 -14.53 1.53 -10.08
C GLY A 120 -15.12 0.15 -10.36
N LYS A 121 -14.30 -0.79 -10.82
CA LYS A 121 -14.75 -2.16 -11.08
C LYS A 121 -14.20 -3.10 -10.03
N PRO A 122 -15.05 -3.93 -9.40
CA PRO A 122 -14.58 -5.01 -8.57
C PRO A 122 -13.87 -6.04 -9.44
N SER A 123 -12.73 -6.52 -9.00
CA SER A 123 -11.95 -7.56 -9.67
C SER A 123 -11.51 -8.60 -8.67
N ARG A 124 -11.60 -9.87 -9.03
CA ARG A 124 -11.01 -10.96 -8.24
C ARG A 124 -9.51 -10.98 -8.49
N ILE A 125 -8.74 -11.03 -7.41
CA ILE A 125 -7.30 -11.22 -7.46
C ILE A 125 -6.93 -12.53 -6.77
N ARG A 126 -5.86 -13.14 -7.24
CA ARG A 126 -5.27 -14.33 -6.65
C ARG A 126 -4.06 -13.91 -5.81
N VAL A 127 -4.06 -14.27 -4.54
CA VAL A 127 -2.92 -14.13 -3.64
C VAL A 127 -1.97 -15.30 -3.90
N LEU A 128 -0.80 -15.01 -4.45
CA LEU A 128 0.25 -15.99 -4.77
C LEU A 128 1.04 -16.32 -3.53
N GLU A 129 1.52 -15.26 -2.87
CA GLU A 129 2.22 -15.31 -1.60
C GLU A 129 1.55 -14.34 -0.63
N PRO A 130 1.09 -14.79 0.56
CA PRO A 130 0.39 -13.92 1.49
C PRO A 130 1.21 -12.70 1.90
N GLY A 131 2.52 -12.85 2.02
CA GLY A 131 3.42 -11.80 2.46
C GLY A 131 2.94 -11.17 3.77
N LEU A 132 3.24 -9.87 3.92
CA LEU A 132 2.75 -9.12 5.06
C LEU A 132 1.35 -8.51 4.80
N VAL A 133 1.07 -8.03 3.56
CA VAL A 133 -0.18 -7.30 3.25
C VAL A 133 -1.39 -8.23 3.32
N PHE A 134 -1.29 -9.42 2.74
CA PHE A 134 -2.40 -10.38 2.64
C PHE A 134 -2.44 -11.39 3.78
N SER A 135 -1.64 -11.20 4.83
CA SER A 135 -1.59 -12.12 5.98
C SER A 135 -2.99 -12.31 6.60
N GLY A 136 -3.40 -13.57 6.74
CA GLY A 136 -4.70 -13.95 7.28
C GLY A 136 -5.90 -13.70 6.35
N LEU A 137 -5.66 -13.32 5.10
CA LEU A 137 -6.68 -13.28 4.04
C LEU A 137 -6.67 -14.59 3.24
N GLY A 138 -7.79 -14.85 2.53
CA GLY A 138 -7.90 -16.01 1.65
C GLY A 138 -7.03 -15.89 0.40
N ARG A 139 -6.92 -17.00 -0.36
CA ARG A 139 -6.19 -17.00 -1.64
C ARG A 139 -6.84 -16.21 -2.75
N GLU A 140 -8.10 -15.84 -2.60
CA GLU A 140 -8.85 -14.97 -3.52
C GLU A 140 -9.46 -13.83 -2.74
N VAL A 141 -9.31 -12.62 -3.25
CA VAL A 141 -9.87 -11.41 -2.67
C VAL A 141 -10.51 -10.57 -3.79
N THR A 142 -11.67 -9.98 -3.51
CA THR A 142 -12.30 -9.01 -4.42
C THR A 142 -11.83 -7.61 -4.05
N VAL A 143 -11.28 -6.89 -5.03
CA VAL A 143 -10.68 -5.56 -4.84
C VAL A 143 -11.21 -4.55 -5.86
N GLY A 144 -11.24 -3.27 -5.47
CA GLY A 144 -11.60 -2.17 -6.36
C GLY A 144 -10.42 -1.70 -7.21
N ARG A 145 -10.54 -1.73 -8.53
CA ARG A 145 -9.53 -1.25 -9.48
C ARG A 145 -9.95 0.08 -10.11
N TYR A 146 -9.01 1.03 -10.15
CA TYR A 146 -9.20 2.40 -10.68
C TYR A 146 -7.98 2.86 -11.47
N HIS A 147 -7.39 1.99 -12.30
CA HIS A 147 -6.16 2.30 -13.01
C HIS A 147 -6.22 1.94 -14.49
N SER A 148 -5.45 2.67 -15.30
CA SER A 148 -5.16 2.39 -16.69
C SER A 148 -3.70 1.98 -16.91
N ILE A 149 -2.83 2.27 -15.94
CA ILE A 149 -1.40 1.99 -15.96
C ILE A 149 -1.10 0.87 -14.96
N PHE A 150 -0.14 0.01 -15.28
CA PHE A 150 0.32 -1.08 -14.43
C PHE A 150 1.82 -1.33 -14.58
N ALA A 151 2.45 -1.92 -13.57
CA ALA A 151 3.84 -2.36 -13.65
C ALA A 151 3.95 -3.60 -14.54
N ASP A 152 4.84 -3.55 -15.54
CA ASP A 152 5.07 -4.66 -16.46
C ASP A 152 5.70 -5.85 -15.72
N PRO A 153 5.03 -7.02 -15.64
CA PRO A 153 5.59 -8.19 -14.96
C PRO A 153 6.93 -8.66 -15.55
N SER A 154 7.16 -8.43 -16.86
CA SER A 154 8.36 -8.87 -17.55
C SER A 154 9.61 -8.06 -17.19
N THR A 155 9.43 -6.84 -16.67
CA THR A 155 10.51 -5.91 -16.30
C THR A 155 10.58 -5.66 -14.80
N LEU A 156 9.65 -6.23 -14.01
CA LEU A 156 9.68 -6.05 -12.56
C LEU A 156 11.04 -6.54 -11.99
N PRO A 157 11.76 -5.69 -11.24
CA PRO A 157 13.04 -6.07 -10.66
C PRO A 157 12.94 -7.30 -9.75
N ARG A 158 13.93 -8.18 -9.78
CA ARG A 158 14.00 -9.41 -8.97
C ARG A 158 14.05 -9.16 -7.46
N ASP A 159 14.28 -7.93 -7.06
CA ASP A 159 14.19 -7.51 -5.66
C ASP A 159 12.76 -7.47 -5.13
N PHE A 160 11.75 -7.53 -6.02
CA PHE A 160 10.34 -7.62 -5.67
C PHE A 160 9.77 -9.02 -5.90
N MET A 161 9.09 -9.51 -4.90
CA MET A 161 8.22 -10.68 -4.99
C MET A 161 6.81 -10.20 -5.38
N ILE A 162 6.19 -10.84 -6.37
CA ILE A 162 4.79 -10.61 -6.70
C ILE A 162 3.94 -11.39 -5.69
N THR A 163 3.15 -10.68 -4.90
CA THR A 163 2.31 -11.26 -3.84
C THR A 163 0.87 -11.52 -4.29
N ALA A 164 0.40 -10.78 -5.29
CA ALA A 164 -0.93 -11.00 -5.86
C ALA A 164 -0.99 -10.58 -7.34
N GLU A 165 -1.87 -11.22 -8.09
CA GLU A 165 -2.16 -10.91 -9.49
C GLU A 165 -3.66 -10.98 -9.78
N SER A 166 -4.14 -10.29 -10.80
CA SER A 166 -5.47 -10.44 -11.35
C SER A 166 -5.52 -11.51 -12.44
N GLU A 167 -6.73 -11.91 -12.86
CA GLU A 167 -6.94 -12.95 -13.88
C GLU A 167 -6.26 -12.63 -15.22
N ASP A 168 -6.10 -11.35 -15.54
CA ASP A 168 -5.40 -10.86 -16.73
C ASP A 168 -3.87 -10.81 -16.60
N GLY A 169 -3.31 -11.33 -15.49
CA GLY A 169 -1.88 -11.34 -15.20
C GLY A 169 -1.30 -9.98 -14.76
N THR A 170 -2.15 -8.99 -14.52
CA THR A 170 -1.68 -7.70 -13.97
C THR A 170 -1.22 -7.88 -12.53
N ILE A 171 -0.04 -7.34 -12.19
CA ILE A 171 0.48 -7.32 -10.83
C ILE A 171 -0.47 -6.52 -9.93
N MET A 172 -0.94 -7.15 -8.85
CA MET A 172 -1.84 -6.54 -7.87
C MET A 172 -1.19 -6.31 -6.50
N GLY A 173 -0.07 -6.96 -6.22
CA GLY A 173 0.69 -6.75 -5.00
C GLY A 173 2.16 -7.10 -5.20
N ILE A 174 3.04 -6.34 -4.56
CA ILE A 174 4.48 -6.58 -4.53
C ILE A 174 5.02 -6.34 -3.12
N GLU A 175 6.05 -7.11 -2.76
CA GLU A 175 6.85 -6.89 -1.56
C GLU A 175 8.33 -7.01 -1.90
N HIS A 176 9.15 -6.10 -1.35
CA HIS A 176 10.60 -6.14 -1.55
C HIS A 176 11.23 -7.20 -0.64
N VAL A 177 12.11 -8.03 -1.21
CA VAL A 177 12.68 -9.21 -0.51
C VAL A 177 13.59 -8.86 0.68
N LYS A 178 14.13 -7.64 0.73
CA LYS A 178 15.08 -7.19 1.77
C LYS A 178 14.66 -5.92 2.49
N GLU A 179 14.18 -4.92 1.74
CA GLU A 179 13.79 -3.62 2.30
C GLU A 179 12.34 -3.67 2.83
N PRO A 180 11.99 -2.87 3.82
CA PRO A 180 10.63 -2.83 4.35
C PRO A 180 9.71 -2.06 3.40
N ILE A 181 9.45 -2.62 2.23
CA ILE A 181 8.65 -2.01 1.16
C ILE A 181 7.61 -3.00 0.68
N ALA A 182 6.36 -2.54 0.62
CA ALA A 182 5.25 -3.29 0.05
C ALA A 182 4.32 -2.35 -0.73
N ALA A 183 3.58 -2.87 -1.71
CA ALA A 183 2.61 -2.06 -2.43
C ALA A 183 1.49 -2.91 -3.04
N VAL A 184 0.36 -2.24 -3.31
CA VAL A 184 -0.80 -2.81 -3.99
C VAL A 184 -1.25 -1.92 -5.14
N GLN A 185 -1.73 -2.53 -6.25
CA GLN A 185 -2.21 -1.79 -7.42
C GLN A 185 -3.67 -1.36 -7.30
N PHE A 186 -4.43 -2.02 -6.47
CA PHE A 186 -5.83 -1.72 -6.20
C PHE A 186 -5.98 -0.76 -5.01
N HIS A 187 -7.22 -0.38 -4.71
CA HIS A 187 -7.55 0.54 -3.63
C HIS A 187 -8.11 -0.22 -2.41
N PRO A 188 -7.30 -0.50 -1.37
CA PRO A 188 -7.79 -1.17 -0.16
C PRO A 188 -8.85 -0.35 0.58
N GLU A 189 -8.84 0.98 0.44
CA GLU A 189 -9.78 1.93 1.03
C GLU A 189 -11.10 2.06 0.26
N SER A 190 -11.20 1.45 -0.93
CA SER A 190 -12.41 1.51 -1.73
C SER A 190 -13.50 0.61 -1.18
N ILE A 191 -14.75 1.10 -1.26
CA ILE A 191 -15.95 0.29 -0.98
C ILE A 191 -16.07 -0.92 -1.92
N MET A 192 -15.38 -0.91 -3.06
CA MET A 192 -15.33 -2.04 -3.99
C MET A 192 -14.32 -3.12 -3.56
N THR A 193 -13.48 -2.86 -2.56
CA THR A 193 -12.65 -3.86 -1.91
C THR A 193 -13.49 -4.58 -0.86
N LEU A 194 -14.37 -5.45 -1.37
CA LEU A 194 -15.40 -6.15 -0.61
C LEU A 194 -14.85 -7.47 -0.09
N GLY A 195 -15.44 -7.94 0.96
CA GLY A 195 -15.12 -9.26 1.54
C GLY A 195 -14.80 -9.12 3.03
N GLY A 196 -15.76 -8.64 3.81
CA GLY A 196 -15.69 -8.70 5.27
C GLY A 196 -14.45 -8.01 5.83
N ASP A 197 -14.29 -6.72 5.62
CA ASP A 197 -13.20 -5.89 6.14
C ASP A 197 -11.80 -6.17 5.52
N ALA A 198 -11.74 -6.83 4.34
CA ALA A 198 -10.45 -7.19 3.73
C ALA A 198 -9.53 -5.98 3.55
N GLY A 199 -10.06 -4.85 3.07
CA GLY A 199 -9.28 -3.61 2.93
C GLY A 199 -8.71 -3.11 4.25
N MET A 200 -9.53 -3.10 5.31
CA MET A 200 -9.07 -2.69 6.64
C MET A 200 -8.02 -3.64 7.20
N ARG A 201 -8.20 -4.96 7.01
CA ARG A 201 -7.21 -5.97 7.44
C ARG A 201 -5.87 -5.81 6.74
N MET A 202 -5.85 -5.46 5.45
CA MET A 202 -4.62 -5.14 4.73
C MET A 202 -3.91 -3.93 5.35
N ILE A 203 -4.64 -2.86 5.67
CA ILE A 203 -4.08 -1.67 6.32
C ILE A 203 -3.55 -2.00 7.72
N GLU A 204 -4.30 -2.78 8.51
CA GLU A 204 -3.82 -3.28 9.82
C GLU A 204 -2.52 -4.08 9.68
N ASN A 205 -2.45 -4.97 8.70
CA ASN A 205 -1.26 -5.77 8.42
C ASN A 205 -0.06 -4.89 8.06
N VAL A 206 -0.27 -3.89 7.19
CA VAL A 206 0.77 -2.91 6.84
C VAL A 206 1.30 -2.22 8.10
N VAL A 207 0.42 -1.68 8.93
CA VAL A 207 0.83 -0.99 10.16
C VAL A 207 1.53 -1.95 11.13
N ALA A 208 0.98 -3.14 11.35
CA ALA A 208 1.52 -4.11 12.30
C ALA A 208 2.87 -4.67 11.89
N HIS A 209 3.05 -4.97 10.59
CA HIS A 209 4.21 -5.72 10.12
C HIS A 209 5.26 -4.82 9.47
N LEU A 210 4.85 -3.86 8.65
CA LEU A 210 5.79 -3.01 7.93
C LEU A 210 6.39 -1.94 8.85
N ALA A 211 5.57 -1.17 9.57
CA ALA A 211 6.05 -0.13 10.49
C ALA A 211 6.91 -0.71 11.64
N ARG A 212 6.52 -1.85 12.22
CA ARG A 212 7.29 -2.50 13.30
C ARG A 212 8.62 -3.08 12.84
N ARG A 213 8.73 -3.56 11.59
CA ARG A 213 10.01 -4.07 11.04
C ARG A 213 11.11 -3.02 11.03
N ALA A 214 10.79 -1.74 10.83
CA ALA A 214 11.78 -0.68 10.88
C ALA A 214 12.32 -0.46 12.29
N LYS A 215 11.46 -0.48 13.31
CA LYS A 215 11.87 -0.30 14.72
C LYS A 215 12.79 -1.42 15.23
N THR A 216 12.62 -2.65 14.72
CA THR A 216 13.45 -3.80 15.11
C THR A 216 14.84 -3.77 14.46
N LYS A 217 15.00 -3.08 13.30
CA LYS A 217 16.31 -2.98 12.63
C LYS A 217 17.16 -1.80 13.10
N ALA A 218 16.57 -0.85 13.83
CA ALA A 218 17.26 0.33 14.37
C ALA A 218 17.77 0.14 15.83
N ALA A 219 17.54 -1.03 16.40
CA ALA A 219 18.04 -1.46 17.71
C ALA A 219 19.19 -2.48 17.51
#